data_a30cbd396d79a0bdf81e3b0e7e349bef
#
_entry.id   a30cbd396d79a0bdf81e3b0e7e349bef
#
_cell.length_a   1.000
_cell.length_b   1.000
_cell.length_c   1.000
_cell.angle_alpha   90.00
_cell.angle_beta   90.00
_cell.angle_gamma   90.00
#
_symmetry.space_group_name_H-M   'P 1'
#
loop_
_entity.id
_entity.type
_entity.pdbx_description
1 polymer ?
#
loop_
_entity_poly.entity_id
_entity_poly.type
_entity_poly.pdbx_seq_one_letter_code
_entity_poly.pdbx_strand_id
1 'polypeptide(L)'
;IISSDQAELDNENEKITLLKNSKVVSDNQRIEGDLVEIIYNQDEIESLKILKNGVIFSLNQGYEKDNNNQNQVVENEDILKGNIIKISMVNSEVDEIELEGMASSFIHLYEDSLYQGTNEISGDNIVLELDKNNATELISNGGVIGQFIPSSSNINSQEKVNYQGNRVEFDTNSRSSKMYGDANIVQVGMDLKAAQINIDWRSNILEAFN
;
A
#
# COMPACT_ATOMS: atom_id res chain seq x y z
N ILE A 1 -7.81 19.58 6.20
CA ILE A 1 -8.87 19.71 7.22
C ILE A 1 -8.66 18.63 8.27
N ILE A 2 -8.69 19.03 9.54
CA ILE A 2 -8.60 18.12 10.68
C ILE A 2 -9.92 18.21 11.45
N SER A 3 -10.51 17.07 11.84
CA SER A 3 -11.73 16.99 12.63
C SER A 3 -11.74 15.78 13.57
N SER A 4 -12.40 15.93 14.71
CA SER A 4 -12.64 14.87 15.71
C SER A 4 -13.74 15.33 16.67
N ASP A 5 -14.26 14.42 17.50
CA ASP A 5 -15.19 14.80 18.58
C ASP A 5 -14.48 15.54 19.71
N GLN A 6 -13.19 15.27 19.94
CA GLN A 6 -12.37 15.89 20.95
C GLN A 6 -10.92 16.00 20.47
N ALA A 7 -10.26 17.10 20.75
CA ALA A 7 -8.84 17.31 20.48
C ALA A 7 -8.11 17.78 21.73
N GLU A 8 -6.89 17.29 21.94
CA GLU A 8 -5.97 17.68 22.99
C GLU A 8 -4.68 18.21 22.35
N LEU A 9 -4.19 19.36 22.82
CA LEU A 9 -2.96 19.97 22.35
C LEU A 9 -1.94 19.96 23.50
N ASP A 10 -0.80 19.36 23.26
CA ASP A 10 0.37 19.34 24.15
C ASP A 10 1.51 20.12 23.50
N ASN A 11 1.65 21.37 23.88
CA ASN A 11 2.67 22.26 23.32
C ASN A 11 4.10 21.94 23.81
N GLU A 12 4.23 21.25 24.96
CA GLU A 12 5.56 20.89 25.49
C GLU A 12 6.17 19.74 24.68
N ASN A 13 5.32 18.82 24.19
CA ASN A 13 5.74 17.66 23.40
C ASN A 13 5.43 17.83 21.91
N GLU A 14 5.02 19.03 21.47
CA GLU A 14 4.68 19.32 20.07
C GLU A 14 3.72 18.27 19.47
N LYS A 15 2.65 17.97 20.21
CA LYS A 15 1.73 16.87 19.89
C LYS A 15 0.27 17.31 19.87
N ILE A 16 -0.46 16.85 18.88
CA ILE A 16 -1.93 16.94 18.81
C ILE A 16 -2.50 15.52 18.91
N THR A 17 -3.47 15.33 19.78
CA THR A 17 -4.22 14.08 19.90
C THR A 17 -5.67 14.32 19.55
N LEU A 18 -6.16 13.59 18.54
CA LEU A 18 -7.56 13.60 18.09
C LEU A 18 -8.25 12.35 18.61
N LEU A 19 -9.41 12.50 19.23
CA LEU A 19 -10.14 11.43 19.92
C LEU A 19 -11.53 11.27 19.32
N LYS A 20 -11.90 10.06 18.99
CA LYS A 20 -13.19 9.63 18.43
C LYS A 20 -13.50 10.29 17.08
N ASN A 21 -13.90 9.47 16.12
CA ASN A 21 -14.25 9.92 14.78
C ASN A 21 -13.19 10.84 14.18
N SER A 22 -11.91 10.52 14.46
CA SER A 22 -10.79 11.35 14.06
C SER A 22 -10.57 11.25 12.55
N LYS A 23 -10.40 12.41 11.90
CA LYS A 23 -10.24 12.50 10.46
C LYS A 23 -9.26 13.61 10.08
N VAL A 24 -8.31 13.26 9.24
CA VAL A 24 -7.37 14.19 8.61
C VAL A 24 -7.57 14.10 7.10
N VAL A 25 -7.81 15.23 6.45
CA VAL A 25 -8.10 15.31 5.02
C VAL A 25 -7.20 16.32 4.36
N SER A 26 -6.51 15.90 3.31
CA SER A 26 -5.81 16.73 2.33
C SER A 26 -6.52 16.64 0.96
N ASP A 27 -5.92 17.19 -0.09
CA ASP A 27 -6.57 17.25 -1.41
C ASP A 27 -6.87 15.86 -1.97
N ASN A 28 -5.93 14.92 -1.81
CA ASN A 28 -6.03 13.57 -2.38
C ASN A 28 -5.91 12.45 -1.34
N GLN A 29 -5.86 12.78 -0.04
CA GLN A 29 -5.73 11.78 1.02
C GLN A 29 -6.74 12.03 2.14
N ARG A 30 -7.21 10.93 2.74
CA ARG A 30 -8.07 10.93 3.91
C ARG A 30 -7.61 9.84 4.87
N ILE A 31 -7.35 10.24 6.10
CA ILE A 31 -6.95 9.37 7.20
C ILE A 31 -8.10 9.35 8.20
N GLU A 32 -8.50 8.17 8.64
CA GLU A 32 -9.57 7.98 9.62
C GLU A 32 -9.13 6.98 10.72
N GLY A 33 -9.62 7.17 11.95
CA GLY A 33 -9.37 6.27 13.06
C GLY A 33 -10.03 6.71 14.35
N ASP A 34 -10.02 5.86 15.38
CA ASP A 34 -10.61 6.21 16.68
C ASP A 34 -9.74 7.18 17.47
N LEU A 35 -8.43 7.11 17.28
CA LEU A 35 -7.44 8.00 17.88
C LEU A 35 -6.35 8.29 16.88
N VAL A 36 -6.03 9.57 16.66
CA VAL A 36 -4.93 10.00 15.81
C VAL A 36 -4.00 10.91 16.63
N GLU A 37 -2.74 10.53 16.69
CA GLU A 37 -1.68 11.34 17.28
C GLU A 37 -0.86 11.95 16.13
N ILE A 38 -0.61 13.25 16.20
CA ILE A 38 0.20 14.02 15.25
C ILE A 38 1.35 14.63 16.02
N ILE A 39 2.57 14.31 15.61
CA ILE A 39 3.80 14.94 16.11
C ILE A 39 4.24 15.97 15.07
N TYR A 40 4.53 17.17 15.53
CA TYR A 40 4.99 18.25 14.66
C TYR A 40 6.21 18.94 15.25
N ASN A 41 6.96 19.62 14.42
CA ASN A 41 8.11 20.46 14.82
C ASN A 41 8.11 21.72 13.96
N GLN A 42 8.07 22.89 14.58
CA GLN A 42 8.14 24.22 13.92
C GLN A 42 7.11 24.44 12.78
N ASP A 43 5.96 23.91 12.77
CA ASP A 43 4.92 23.96 11.73
C ASP A 43 4.99 22.83 10.69
N GLU A 44 5.91 21.88 10.79
CA GLU A 44 5.96 20.69 9.93
C GLU A 44 5.49 19.45 10.70
N ILE A 45 4.72 18.59 10.03
CA ILE A 45 4.34 17.30 10.60
C ILE A 45 5.50 16.33 10.40
N GLU A 46 5.99 15.75 11.49
CA GLU A 46 7.03 14.72 11.48
C GLU A 46 6.45 13.31 11.39
N SER A 47 5.35 13.07 12.10
CA SER A 47 4.70 11.76 12.05
C SER A 47 3.23 11.82 12.44
N LEU A 48 2.49 10.81 11.95
CA LEU A 48 1.14 10.52 12.38
C LEU A 48 1.05 9.09 12.87
N LYS A 49 0.30 8.86 13.94
CA LYS A 49 0.00 7.54 14.44
C LYS A 49 -1.49 7.39 14.64
N ILE A 50 -2.08 6.43 13.93
CA ILE A 50 -3.49 6.10 14.04
C ILE A 50 -3.60 4.85 14.90
N LEU A 51 -4.39 4.93 15.95
CA LEU A 51 -4.61 3.85 16.90
C LEU A 51 -6.06 3.41 16.85
N LYS A 52 -6.28 2.13 16.65
CA LYS A 52 -7.59 1.46 16.49
C LYS A 52 -8.33 1.87 15.22
N ASN A 53 -8.65 0.87 14.44
CA ASN A 53 -9.45 0.99 13.20
C ASN A 53 -8.88 2.02 12.21
N GLY A 54 -7.54 2.06 12.07
CA GLY A 54 -6.89 2.97 11.15
C GLY A 54 -7.20 2.64 9.69
N VAL A 55 -7.58 3.66 8.93
CA VAL A 55 -7.77 3.58 7.48
C VAL A 55 -7.19 4.81 6.81
N ILE A 56 -6.41 4.59 5.75
CA ILE A 56 -5.96 5.64 4.84
C ILE A 56 -6.60 5.39 3.49
N PHE A 57 -7.15 6.44 2.91
CA PHE A 57 -7.63 6.49 1.54
C PHE A 57 -6.75 7.46 0.76
N SER A 58 -6.30 7.04 -0.42
CA SER A 58 -5.51 7.89 -1.32
C SER A 58 -6.10 7.86 -2.72
N LEU A 59 -6.46 9.01 -3.26
CA LEU A 59 -6.99 9.12 -4.62
C LEU A 59 -5.83 9.27 -5.60
N ASN A 60 -5.71 8.34 -6.53
CA ASN A 60 -4.72 8.31 -7.59
C ASN A 60 -5.36 8.52 -8.95
N GLN A 61 -4.68 9.24 -9.82
CA GLN A 61 -5.13 9.50 -11.18
C GLN A 61 -4.13 8.94 -12.19
N GLY A 62 -4.64 8.31 -13.22
CA GLY A 62 -3.83 7.77 -14.30
C GLY A 62 -4.63 7.60 -15.57
N TYR A 63 -4.15 6.73 -16.46
CA TYR A 63 -4.80 6.42 -17.72
C TYR A 63 -5.05 4.92 -17.85
N GLU A 64 -6.14 4.56 -18.49
CA GLU A 64 -6.41 3.21 -18.97
C GLU A 64 -6.70 3.26 -20.47
N LYS A 65 -6.33 2.21 -21.21
CA LYS A 65 -6.64 2.13 -22.64
C LYS A 65 -8.05 1.62 -22.83
N ASP A 66 -8.82 2.32 -23.65
CA ASP A 66 -10.14 1.87 -24.09
C ASP A 66 -10.04 0.81 -25.20
N ASN A 67 -11.20 0.30 -25.63
CA ASN A 67 -11.28 -0.70 -26.71
C ASN A 67 -10.72 -0.21 -28.06
N ASN A 68 -10.51 1.09 -28.22
CA ASN A 68 -9.92 1.71 -29.42
C ASN A 68 -8.43 2.04 -29.23
N ASN A 69 -7.81 1.56 -28.12
CA ASN A 69 -6.44 1.83 -27.73
C ASN A 69 -6.16 3.33 -27.45
N GLN A 70 -7.19 4.09 -27.04
CA GLN A 70 -7.09 5.49 -26.65
C GLN A 70 -6.99 5.58 -25.12
N ASN A 71 -6.16 6.50 -24.62
CA ASN A 71 -6.02 6.73 -23.18
C ASN A 71 -7.26 7.46 -22.64
N GLN A 72 -7.90 6.87 -21.64
CA GLN A 72 -8.95 7.48 -20.83
C GLN A 72 -8.40 7.74 -19.43
N VAL A 73 -8.74 8.90 -18.86
CA VAL A 73 -8.40 9.21 -17.47
C VAL A 73 -9.21 8.31 -16.56
N VAL A 74 -8.52 7.68 -15.60
CA VAL A 74 -9.13 6.90 -14.52
C VAL A 74 -8.69 7.46 -13.18
N GLU A 75 -9.62 7.48 -12.23
CA GLU A 75 -9.37 7.83 -10.84
C GLU A 75 -9.66 6.60 -9.98
N ASN A 76 -8.71 6.21 -9.17
CA ASN A 76 -8.79 5.03 -8.32
C ASN A 76 -8.45 5.39 -6.89
N GLU A 77 -9.18 4.83 -5.93
CA GLU A 77 -8.95 5.05 -4.51
C GLU A 77 -8.18 3.86 -3.91
N ASP A 78 -6.95 4.09 -3.47
CA ASP A 78 -6.16 3.13 -2.71
C ASP A 78 -6.61 3.14 -1.24
N ILE A 79 -6.58 1.97 -0.61
CA ILE A 79 -7.04 1.79 0.77
C ILE A 79 -5.99 1.00 1.56
N LEU A 80 -5.50 1.60 2.63
CA LEU A 80 -4.61 0.95 3.60
C LEU A 80 -5.33 0.83 4.94
N LYS A 81 -5.24 -0.34 5.59
CA LYS A 81 -5.90 -0.60 6.89
C LYS A 81 -4.96 -1.29 7.86
N GLY A 82 -5.11 -0.97 9.13
CA GLY A 82 -4.42 -1.62 10.23
C GLY A 82 -5.03 -1.26 11.58
N ASN A 83 -4.78 -2.08 12.60
CA ASN A 83 -5.13 -1.70 13.97
C ASN A 83 -4.31 -0.51 14.43
N ILE A 84 -3.07 -0.45 14.02
CA ILE A 84 -2.16 0.68 14.21
C ILE A 84 -1.60 1.03 12.84
N ILE A 85 -1.60 2.32 12.50
CA ILE A 85 -0.92 2.84 11.34
C ILE A 85 0.08 3.90 11.82
N LYS A 86 1.32 3.80 11.38
CA LYS A 86 2.35 4.80 11.61
C LYS A 86 2.75 5.38 10.26
N ILE A 87 2.84 6.70 10.20
CA ILE A 87 3.27 7.44 9.02
C ILE A 87 4.44 8.31 9.44
N SER A 88 5.59 8.11 8.83
CA SER A 88 6.77 8.94 9.00
C SER A 88 6.90 9.92 7.85
N MET A 89 7.30 11.14 8.14
CA MET A 89 7.44 12.19 7.13
C MET A 89 8.84 12.78 7.15
N VAL A 90 9.37 13.07 5.98
CA VAL A 90 10.66 13.75 5.80
C VAL A 90 10.44 14.93 4.85
N ASN A 91 10.79 16.15 5.28
CA ASN A 91 10.58 17.38 4.52
C ASN A 91 9.12 17.55 4.04
N SER A 92 8.16 17.26 4.91
CA SER A 92 6.72 17.32 4.64
C SER A 92 6.21 16.33 3.57
N GLU A 93 7.01 15.35 3.17
CA GLU A 93 6.63 14.24 2.29
C GLU A 93 6.56 12.95 3.10
N VAL A 94 5.64 12.06 2.75
CA VAL A 94 5.55 10.74 3.39
C VAL A 94 6.73 9.88 2.93
N ASP A 95 7.48 9.36 3.90
CA ASP A 95 8.65 8.50 3.70
C ASP A 95 8.31 7.02 3.89
N GLU A 96 7.60 6.71 4.98
CA GLU A 96 7.21 5.34 5.32
C GLU A 96 5.78 5.29 5.89
N ILE A 97 5.06 4.23 5.55
CA ILE A 97 3.78 3.85 6.16
C ILE A 97 3.90 2.43 6.69
N GLU A 98 3.74 2.25 8.00
CA GLU A 98 3.70 0.95 8.66
C GLU A 98 2.26 0.64 9.12
N LEU A 99 1.74 -0.51 8.71
CA LEU A 99 0.43 -1.04 9.11
C LEU A 99 0.66 -2.25 10.02
N GLU A 100 0.12 -2.24 11.22
CA GLU A 100 0.26 -3.32 12.19
C GLU A 100 -1.10 -3.89 12.60
N GLY A 101 -1.15 -5.20 12.74
CA GLY A 101 -2.29 -5.96 13.24
C GLY A 101 -3.46 -5.98 12.26
N MET A 102 -3.69 -7.13 11.63
CA MET A 102 -4.66 -7.32 10.53
C MET A 102 -4.43 -6.29 9.41
N ALA A 103 -3.17 -6.12 9.04
CA ALA A 103 -2.78 -5.18 8.00
C ALA A 103 -3.32 -5.61 6.65
N SER A 104 -3.85 -4.67 5.88
CA SER A 104 -4.27 -4.89 4.50
C SER A 104 -4.04 -3.66 3.63
N SER A 105 -3.71 -3.92 2.37
CA SER A 105 -3.49 -2.91 1.35
C SER A 105 -4.25 -3.30 0.09
N PHE A 106 -4.97 -2.35 -0.47
CA PHE A 106 -5.63 -2.41 -1.77
C PHE A 106 -5.12 -1.22 -2.58
N ILE A 107 -4.23 -1.47 -3.52
CA ILE A 107 -3.52 -0.43 -4.28
C ILE A 107 -3.64 -0.65 -5.78
N HIS A 108 -3.74 0.45 -6.51
CA HIS A 108 -3.74 0.47 -7.97
C HIS A 108 -2.33 0.72 -8.48
N LEU A 109 -1.84 -0.17 -9.33
CA LEU A 109 -0.49 -0.11 -9.87
C LEU A 109 -0.49 0.62 -11.21
N TYR A 110 0.47 1.54 -11.37
CA TYR A 110 0.65 2.32 -12.59
C TYR A 110 2.07 2.16 -13.13
N GLU A 111 2.21 2.14 -14.43
CA GLU A 111 3.48 2.22 -15.15
C GLU A 111 3.40 3.39 -16.15
N ASP A 112 4.27 4.38 -16.01
CA ASP A 112 4.23 5.61 -16.82
C ASP A 112 2.81 6.24 -16.84
N SER A 113 2.16 6.28 -15.66
CA SER A 113 0.78 6.72 -15.46
C SER A 113 -0.30 5.83 -16.11
N LEU A 114 0.07 4.72 -16.75
CA LEU A 114 -0.88 3.76 -17.30
C LEU A 114 -1.25 2.72 -16.25
N TYR A 115 -2.55 2.57 -15.96
CA TYR A 115 -3.07 1.60 -15.01
C TYR A 115 -2.78 0.17 -15.46
N GLN A 116 -2.10 -0.60 -14.60
CA GLN A 116 -1.69 -1.98 -14.87
C GLN A 116 -2.61 -3.01 -14.21
N GLY A 117 -3.25 -2.64 -13.13
CA GLY A 117 -4.08 -3.54 -12.34
C GLY A 117 -4.08 -3.18 -10.86
N THR A 118 -4.75 -3.99 -10.07
CA THR A 118 -4.91 -3.81 -8.63
C THR A 118 -4.18 -4.91 -7.89
N ASN A 119 -3.46 -4.55 -6.83
CA ASN A 119 -2.87 -5.49 -5.89
C ASN A 119 -3.59 -5.40 -4.54
N GLU A 120 -4.10 -6.52 -4.08
CA GLU A 120 -4.65 -6.70 -2.75
C GLU A 120 -3.70 -7.59 -1.95
N ILE A 121 -3.31 -7.17 -0.76
CA ILE A 121 -2.45 -7.96 0.12
C ILE A 121 -2.87 -7.78 1.57
N SER A 122 -2.74 -8.84 2.36
CA SER A 122 -2.96 -8.83 3.80
C SER A 122 -1.90 -9.64 4.53
N GLY A 123 -1.64 -9.27 5.78
CA GLY A 123 -0.68 -9.93 6.66
C GLY A 123 -0.79 -9.38 8.08
N ASP A 124 0.11 -9.81 8.97
CA ASP A 124 0.17 -9.25 10.33
C ASP A 124 0.70 -7.82 10.32
N ASN A 125 1.65 -7.54 9.41
CA ASN A 125 2.30 -6.25 9.23
C ASN A 125 2.55 -5.98 7.75
N ILE A 126 2.39 -4.72 7.33
CA ILE A 126 2.76 -4.21 6.00
C ILE A 126 3.55 -2.93 6.18
N VAL A 127 4.69 -2.83 5.52
CA VAL A 127 5.51 -1.61 5.44
C VAL A 127 5.55 -1.17 3.98
N LEU A 128 5.28 0.11 3.74
CA LEU A 128 5.45 0.76 2.45
C LEU A 128 6.52 1.84 2.59
N GLU A 129 7.56 1.75 1.79
CA GLU A 129 8.53 2.84 1.60
C GLU A 129 8.12 3.69 0.40
N LEU A 130 8.24 4.99 0.52
CA LEU A 130 7.83 5.95 -0.51
C LEU A 130 8.99 6.87 -0.88
N ASP A 131 9.06 7.25 -2.14
CA ASP A 131 9.86 8.38 -2.63
C ASP A 131 8.92 9.33 -3.38
N LYS A 132 8.82 10.59 -2.90
CA LYS A 132 7.91 11.59 -3.46
C LYS A 132 6.47 11.09 -3.65
N ASN A 133 5.94 10.45 -2.62
CA ASN A 133 4.62 9.83 -2.57
C ASN A 133 4.40 8.64 -3.54
N ASN A 134 5.45 8.12 -4.16
CA ASN A 134 5.38 6.88 -4.95
C ASN A 134 5.93 5.73 -4.13
N ALA A 135 5.17 4.64 -4.02
CA ALA A 135 5.64 3.44 -3.35
C ALA A 135 6.85 2.86 -4.10
N THR A 136 7.97 2.73 -3.40
CA THR A 136 9.21 2.15 -3.91
C THR A 136 9.39 0.71 -3.48
N GLU A 137 8.96 0.38 -2.26
CA GLU A 137 8.96 -0.97 -1.73
C GLU A 137 7.69 -1.23 -0.92
N LEU A 138 7.18 -2.47 -0.99
CA LEU A 138 6.15 -2.99 -0.10
C LEU A 138 6.63 -4.31 0.47
N ILE A 139 6.64 -4.40 1.81
CA ILE A 139 7.00 -5.61 2.55
C ILE A 139 5.81 -6.02 3.41
N SER A 140 5.32 -7.24 3.23
CA SER A 140 4.28 -7.81 4.10
C SER A 140 4.81 -9.04 4.82
N ASN A 141 4.49 -9.16 6.11
CA ASN A 141 4.92 -10.26 6.97
C ASN A 141 3.73 -10.87 7.72
N GLY A 142 3.86 -12.16 8.08
CA GLY A 142 2.92 -12.88 8.94
C GLY A 142 1.70 -13.40 8.20
N GLY A 143 1.81 -14.62 7.64
CA GLY A 143 0.70 -15.29 6.98
C GLY A 143 0.14 -14.49 5.79
N VAL A 144 1.03 -14.03 4.94
CA VAL A 144 0.70 -13.15 3.81
C VAL A 144 -0.17 -13.86 2.79
N ILE A 145 -1.28 -13.24 2.43
CA ILE A 145 -2.15 -13.65 1.32
C ILE A 145 -2.40 -12.43 0.45
N GLY A 146 -2.27 -12.62 -0.86
CA GLY A 146 -2.53 -11.53 -1.80
C GLY A 146 -3.04 -12.01 -3.15
N GLN A 147 -3.48 -11.04 -3.94
CA GLN A 147 -3.90 -11.23 -5.31
C GLN A 147 -3.55 -10.01 -6.15
N PHE A 148 -3.10 -10.28 -7.36
CA PHE A 148 -2.99 -9.26 -8.40
C PHE A 148 -4.10 -9.48 -9.44
N ILE A 149 -4.85 -8.43 -9.71
CA ILE A 149 -5.92 -8.41 -10.71
C ILE A 149 -5.48 -7.45 -11.81
N PRO A 150 -5.05 -7.95 -12.98
CA PRO A 150 -4.60 -7.08 -14.06
C PRO A 150 -5.73 -6.22 -14.61
N SER A 151 -5.40 -5.02 -15.10
CA SER A 151 -6.37 -4.17 -15.80
C SER A 151 -6.81 -4.84 -17.11
N SER A 152 -7.99 -4.48 -17.59
CA SER A 152 -8.52 -5.00 -18.85
C SER A 152 -7.65 -4.65 -20.07
N SER A 153 -6.86 -3.61 -19.97
CA SER A 153 -5.93 -3.13 -20.99
C SER A 153 -4.53 -3.73 -20.90
N ASN A 154 -4.24 -4.53 -19.86
CA ASN A 154 -2.94 -5.17 -19.71
C ASN A 154 -2.80 -6.35 -20.68
N ILE A 155 -2.01 -6.12 -21.75
CA ILE A 155 -1.80 -7.11 -22.83
C ILE A 155 -0.98 -8.32 -22.34
N ASN A 156 -0.15 -8.13 -21.31
CA ASN A 156 0.82 -9.14 -20.87
C ASN A 156 0.21 -10.15 -19.88
N SER A 157 -0.86 -9.80 -19.20
CA SER A 157 -1.56 -10.69 -18.28
C SER A 157 -3.02 -10.29 -18.20
N GLN A 158 -3.91 -11.22 -18.54
CA GLN A 158 -5.37 -11.04 -18.39
C GLN A 158 -5.92 -11.88 -17.23
N GLU A 159 -5.06 -12.62 -16.55
CA GLU A 159 -5.45 -13.58 -15.55
C GLU A 159 -5.01 -13.16 -14.15
N LYS A 160 -5.93 -13.29 -13.22
CA LYS A 160 -5.68 -13.07 -11.80
C LYS A 160 -4.59 -14.01 -11.29
N VAL A 161 -3.65 -13.44 -10.54
CA VAL A 161 -2.60 -14.19 -9.84
C VAL A 161 -2.89 -14.12 -8.34
N ASN A 162 -3.04 -15.29 -7.70
CA ASN A 162 -3.10 -15.37 -6.23
C ASN A 162 -1.73 -15.80 -5.73
N TYR A 163 -1.31 -15.23 -4.61
CA TYR A 163 -0.02 -15.55 -4.00
C TYR A 163 -0.12 -15.57 -2.48
N GLN A 164 0.77 -16.33 -1.86
CA GLN A 164 0.89 -16.39 -0.40
C GLN A 164 2.33 -16.72 0.02
N GLY A 165 2.64 -16.43 1.28
CA GLY A 165 3.92 -16.75 1.91
C GLY A 165 3.94 -16.27 3.36
N ASN A 166 5.03 -16.53 4.09
CA ASN A 166 5.22 -15.94 5.42
C ASN A 166 5.70 -14.49 5.32
N ARG A 167 6.41 -14.17 4.24
CA ARG A 167 6.87 -12.82 3.89
C ARG A 167 6.78 -12.63 2.38
N VAL A 168 6.32 -11.46 1.97
CA VAL A 168 6.28 -11.04 0.56
C VAL A 168 6.86 -9.65 0.43
N GLU A 169 7.75 -9.47 -0.53
CA GLU A 169 8.43 -8.22 -0.86
C GLU A 169 8.13 -7.86 -2.31
N PHE A 170 7.76 -6.61 -2.55
CA PHE A 170 7.64 -6.01 -3.88
C PHE A 170 8.57 -4.81 -3.94
N ASP A 171 9.48 -4.81 -4.90
CA ASP A 171 10.35 -3.66 -5.22
C ASP A 171 9.92 -3.12 -6.59
N THR A 172 9.36 -1.92 -6.59
CA THR A 172 8.84 -1.26 -7.79
C THR A 172 9.99 -0.76 -8.69
N ASN A 173 11.12 -0.38 -8.10
CA ASN A 173 12.29 0.11 -8.82
C ASN A 173 12.96 -0.99 -9.65
N SER A 174 13.19 -2.15 -9.04
CA SER A 174 13.74 -3.32 -9.73
C SER A 174 12.67 -4.09 -10.50
N ARG A 175 11.39 -3.82 -10.25
CA ARG A 175 10.24 -4.57 -10.76
C ARG A 175 10.36 -6.05 -10.43
N SER A 176 10.60 -6.33 -9.18
CA SER A 176 10.76 -7.69 -8.69
C SER A 176 9.87 -7.96 -7.49
N SER A 177 9.59 -9.24 -7.28
CA SER A 177 8.92 -9.70 -6.08
C SER A 177 9.61 -10.93 -5.54
N LYS A 178 9.63 -11.03 -4.20
CA LYS A 178 10.17 -12.21 -3.52
C LYS A 178 9.17 -12.67 -2.48
N MET A 179 8.95 -13.96 -2.44
CA MET A 179 8.06 -14.62 -1.49
C MET A 179 8.84 -15.67 -0.74
N TYR A 180 8.70 -15.68 0.58
CA TYR A 180 9.45 -16.57 1.47
C TYR A 180 8.52 -17.33 2.41
N GLY A 181 8.90 -18.58 2.71
CA GLY A 181 8.25 -19.45 3.68
C GLY A 181 6.86 -19.90 3.22
N ASP A 182 6.77 -21.15 2.80
CA ASP A 182 5.55 -21.73 2.22
C ASP A 182 4.99 -20.90 1.05
N ALA A 183 5.91 -20.36 0.24
CA ALA A 183 5.56 -19.54 -0.89
C ALA A 183 4.73 -20.32 -1.91
N ASN A 184 3.61 -19.75 -2.35
CA ASN A 184 2.73 -20.33 -3.35
C ASN A 184 2.21 -19.27 -4.30
N ILE A 185 2.20 -19.56 -5.59
CA ILE A 185 1.59 -18.75 -6.65
C ILE A 185 0.62 -19.64 -7.43
N VAL A 186 -0.61 -19.14 -7.58
CA VAL A 186 -1.66 -19.80 -8.34
C VAL A 186 -2.20 -18.87 -9.40
N GLN A 187 -2.13 -19.32 -10.64
CA GLN A 187 -2.72 -18.69 -11.82
C GLN A 187 -3.35 -19.79 -12.67
N VAL A 188 -4.20 -19.46 -13.65
CA VAL A 188 -4.78 -20.46 -14.55
C VAL A 188 -3.69 -21.32 -15.19
N GLY A 189 -3.79 -22.63 -14.97
CA GLY A 189 -2.81 -23.60 -15.48
C GLY A 189 -1.49 -23.69 -14.70
N MET A 190 -1.30 -22.93 -13.61
CA MET A 190 -0.08 -22.96 -12.80
C MET A 190 -0.41 -22.97 -11.30
N ASP A 191 0.16 -23.91 -10.57
CA ASP A 191 0.23 -23.94 -9.09
C ASP A 191 1.68 -24.26 -8.71
N LEU A 192 2.41 -23.25 -8.23
CA LEU A 192 3.82 -23.36 -7.91
C LEU A 192 4.04 -23.13 -6.41
N LYS A 193 4.67 -24.12 -5.75
CA LYS A 193 5.02 -24.08 -4.32
C LYS A 193 6.50 -24.26 -4.12
N ALA A 194 7.08 -23.45 -3.24
CA ALA A 194 8.51 -23.53 -2.91
C ALA A 194 8.79 -22.90 -1.53
N ALA A 195 10.00 -23.08 -1.00
CA ALA A 195 10.43 -22.36 0.18
C ALA A 195 10.64 -20.87 -0.12
N GLN A 196 11.06 -20.55 -1.35
CA GLN A 196 11.19 -19.19 -1.86
C GLN A 196 10.81 -19.13 -3.33
N ILE A 197 10.11 -18.05 -3.73
CA ILE A 197 9.80 -17.75 -5.13
C ILE A 197 10.26 -16.32 -5.41
N ASN A 198 11.04 -16.14 -6.48
CA ASN A 198 11.44 -14.84 -7.00
C ASN A 198 10.76 -14.61 -8.35
N ILE A 199 10.29 -13.39 -8.58
CA ILE A 199 9.72 -12.97 -9.86
C ILE A 199 10.44 -11.72 -10.32
N ASP A 200 10.94 -11.73 -11.55
CA ASP A 200 11.36 -10.55 -12.29
C ASP A 200 10.27 -10.20 -13.31
N TRP A 201 9.54 -9.12 -13.04
CA TRP A 201 8.42 -8.68 -13.88
C TRP A 201 8.85 -8.06 -15.21
N ARG A 202 10.12 -7.64 -15.35
CA ARG A 202 10.65 -7.12 -16.62
C ARG A 202 10.89 -8.22 -17.62
N SER A 203 11.50 -9.30 -17.14
CA SER A 203 11.89 -10.45 -17.99
C SER A 203 10.83 -11.54 -18.01
N ASN A 204 9.78 -11.44 -17.18
CA ASN A 204 8.77 -12.49 -16.93
C ASN A 204 9.42 -13.82 -16.49
N ILE A 205 10.51 -13.73 -15.71
CA ILE A 205 11.20 -14.90 -15.18
C ILE A 205 10.71 -15.17 -13.76
N LEU A 206 10.36 -16.43 -13.50
CA LEU A 206 9.99 -16.94 -12.21
C LEU A 206 10.99 -18.04 -11.82
N GLU A 207 11.57 -17.89 -10.62
CA GLU A 207 12.52 -18.86 -10.06
C GLU A 207 11.97 -19.38 -8.72
N ALA A 208 12.04 -20.70 -8.52
CA ALA A 208 11.59 -21.35 -7.30
C ALA A 208 12.73 -22.11 -6.64
N PHE A 209 12.87 -21.96 -5.32
CA PHE A 209 13.95 -22.56 -4.51
C PHE A 209 13.33 -23.36 -3.36
N ASN A 210 13.84 -24.55 -3.12
CA ASN A 210 13.44 -25.46 -2.04
C ASN A 210 14.58 -25.64 -1.04
#